data_6c2368848cd1eb912b8f0f6d7b1e5586
#
_entry.id   6c2368848cd1eb912b8f0f6d7b1e5586
#
_cell.length_a   1.000
_cell.length_b   1.000
_cell.length_c   1.000
_cell.angle_alpha   90.00
_cell.angle_beta   90.00
_cell.angle_gamma   90.00
#
_symmetry.space_group_name_H-M   'P 1'
#
loop_
_entity.id
_entity.type
_entity.pdbx_description
1 polymer ?
#
loop_
_entity_poly.entity_id
_entity_poly.type
_entity_poly.pdbx_seq_one_letter_code
_entity_poly.pdbx_strand_id
1 'polypeptide(L)'
;MLEVVPVKMGFTKEGWFCMQIPALLPKKQKGSVDYIRGILYPALERFFRGKPIVRYRDCVLIYRHVYNRDFKERQRRDHDNIEINLTTDAVAMYVLPDDSPRVCEHFYCTAAGNEDRTEVYIVPKSDFQTWQNLEPSFPEKGVLLLENPPESILGQM
;
A
#
# COMPACT_ATOMS: atom_id res chain seq x y z
N MET A 1 -22.18 9.34 -11.43
CA MET A 1 -20.98 10.06 -10.97
C MET A 1 -20.22 9.16 -10.01
N LEU A 2 -18.99 8.86 -10.32
CA LEU A 2 -18.18 8.02 -9.46
C LEU A 2 -17.72 8.84 -8.26
N GLU A 3 -18.07 8.37 -7.06
CA GLU A 3 -17.52 8.96 -5.86
C GLU A 3 -16.01 8.72 -5.84
N VAL A 4 -15.25 9.80 -5.70
CA VAL A 4 -13.83 9.70 -5.52
C VAL A 4 -13.59 9.30 -4.07
N VAL A 5 -13.29 8.03 -3.86
CA VAL A 5 -12.99 7.53 -2.53
C VAL A 5 -11.56 7.96 -2.20
N PRO A 6 -11.35 8.71 -1.12
CA PRO A 6 -10.02 9.27 -0.84
C PRO A 6 -9.03 8.17 -0.43
N VAL A 7 -7.91 8.12 -1.14
CA VAL A 7 -6.78 7.27 -0.77
C VAL A 7 -6.02 7.96 0.34
N LYS A 8 -5.87 7.30 1.48
CA LYS A 8 -5.07 7.80 2.59
C LYS A 8 -3.66 7.27 2.47
N MET A 9 -2.68 8.12 2.71
CA MET A 9 -1.29 7.68 2.69
C MET A 9 -0.46 8.49 3.67
N GLY A 10 0.65 7.94 4.08
CA GLY A 10 1.55 8.57 5.04
C GLY A 10 2.55 7.56 5.57
N PHE A 11 3.06 7.82 6.75
CA PHE A 11 4.06 6.97 7.39
C PHE A 11 3.51 6.47 8.71
N THR A 12 3.74 5.20 9.01
CA THR A 12 3.41 4.65 10.32
C THR A 12 4.39 5.22 11.36
N LYS A 13 4.10 5.02 12.63
CA LYS A 13 5.00 5.45 13.70
C LYS A 13 6.36 4.75 13.64
N GLU A 14 6.42 3.57 13.02
CA GLU A 14 7.66 2.83 12.78
C GLU A 14 8.47 3.42 11.60
N GLY A 15 7.86 4.32 10.82
CA GLY A 15 8.47 4.94 9.66
C GLY A 15 8.22 4.22 8.35
N TRP A 16 7.33 3.28 8.32
CA TRP A 16 6.96 2.57 7.09
C TRP A 16 5.97 3.41 6.29
N PHE A 17 6.22 3.56 5.00
CA PHE A 17 5.23 4.18 4.12
C PHE A 17 4.02 3.26 4.01
N CYS A 18 2.83 3.83 4.10
CA CYS A 18 1.58 3.07 3.99
C CYS A 18 0.58 3.85 3.17
N MET A 19 -0.07 3.16 2.25
CA MET A 19 -1.17 3.70 1.45
C MET A 19 -2.40 2.85 1.73
N GLN A 20 -3.50 3.49 2.12
CA GLN A 20 -4.76 2.83 2.40
C GLN A 20 -5.78 3.22 1.34
N ILE A 21 -6.18 2.24 0.55
CA ILE A 21 -7.18 2.40 -0.50
C ILE A 21 -8.48 1.82 0.06
N PRO A 22 -9.56 2.62 0.19
CA PRO A 22 -10.81 2.14 0.81
C PRO A 22 -11.67 1.32 -0.16
N ALA A 23 -11.02 0.45 -0.90
CA ALA A 23 -11.63 -0.48 -1.84
C ALA A 23 -10.63 -1.60 -2.14
N LEU A 24 -11.11 -2.71 -2.64
CA LEU A 24 -10.23 -3.73 -3.20
C LEU A 24 -9.69 -3.22 -4.54
N LEU A 25 -8.45 -3.57 -4.86
CA LEU A 25 -7.90 -3.25 -6.17
C LEU A 25 -8.71 -3.95 -7.25
N PRO A 26 -8.87 -3.33 -8.43
CA PRO A 26 -9.64 -3.94 -9.50
C PRO A 26 -8.96 -5.20 -10.01
N LYS A 27 -9.76 -6.13 -10.50
CA LYS A 27 -9.25 -7.30 -11.21
C LYS A 27 -8.51 -6.83 -12.46
N LYS A 28 -7.54 -7.63 -12.92
CA LYS A 28 -6.86 -7.38 -14.20
C LYS A 28 -7.86 -7.56 -15.33
N GLN A 29 -8.41 -6.46 -15.78
CA GLN A 29 -9.42 -6.44 -16.82
C GLN A 29 -9.45 -5.08 -17.51
N LYS A 30 -10.26 -4.95 -18.55
CA LYS A 30 -10.45 -3.69 -19.25
C LYS A 30 -10.96 -2.62 -18.26
N GLY A 31 -10.30 -1.49 -18.20
CA GLY A 31 -10.65 -0.38 -17.31
C GLY A 31 -9.82 -0.30 -16.03
N SER A 32 -9.06 -1.34 -15.67
CA SER A 32 -8.22 -1.31 -14.46
C SER A 32 -7.15 -0.22 -14.54
N VAL A 33 -6.64 0.04 -15.74
CA VAL A 33 -5.64 1.10 -16.00
C VAL A 33 -6.22 2.47 -15.64
N ASP A 34 -7.46 2.73 -16.00
CA ASP A 34 -8.11 4.01 -15.73
C ASP A 34 -8.27 4.24 -14.23
N TYR A 35 -8.59 3.19 -13.48
CA TYR A 35 -8.67 3.28 -12.02
C TYR A 35 -7.32 3.68 -11.43
N ILE A 36 -6.26 3.00 -11.82
CA ILE A 36 -4.92 3.27 -11.28
C ILE A 36 -4.47 4.69 -11.66
N ARG A 37 -4.54 5.04 -12.93
CA ARG A 37 -4.10 6.35 -13.42
C ARG A 37 -5.00 7.49 -12.95
N GLY A 38 -6.30 7.25 -12.84
CA GLY A 38 -7.26 8.27 -12.47
C GLY A 38 -7.33 8.56 -10.98
N ILE A 39 -6.97 7.60 -10.14
CA ILE A 39 -7.12 7.71 -8.69
C ILE A 39 -5.77 7.69 -7.98
N LEU A 40 -4.95 6.68 -8.23
CA LEU A 40 -3.71 6.50 -7.49
C LEU A 40 -2.62 7.50 -7.87
N TYR A 41 -2.40 7.73 -9.15
CA TYR A 41 -1.37 8.69 -9.59
C TYR A 41 -1.63 10.10 -9.06
N PRO A 42 -2.85 10.65 -9.20
CA PRO A 42 -3.12 11.98 -8.65
C PRO A 42 -3.00 12.03 -7.12
N ALA A 43 -3.38 10.98 -6.41
CA ALA A 43 -3.26 10.94 -4.95
C ALA A 43 -1.80 10.97 -4.51
N LEU A 44 -0.95 10.18 -5.15
CA LEU A 44 0.48 10.14 -4.86
C LEU A 44 1.14 11.49 -5.18
N GLU A 45 0.80 12.07 -6.32
CA GLU A 45 1.34 13.37 -6.72
C GLU A 45 0.98 14.46 -5.73
N ARG A 46 -0.27 14.50 -5.27
CA ARG A 46 -0.69 15.48 -4.26
C ARG A 46 0.02 15.28 -2.93
N PHE A 47 0.16 14.03 -2.49
CA PHE A 47 0.80 13.74 -1.21
C PHE A 47 2.27 14.16 -1.20
N PHE A 48 2.98 13.86 -2.28
CA PHE A 48 4.42 14.15 -2.34
C PHE A 48 4.77 15.55 -2.82
N ARG A 49 3.79 16.35 -3.21
CA ARG A 49 4.03 17.71 -3.68
C ARG A 49 4.66 18.56 -2.60
N GLY A 50 5.81 19.14 -2.90
CA GLY A 50 6.53 20.00 -1.96
C GLY A 50 7.24 19.26 -0.84
N LYS A 51 7.25 17.93 -0.88
CA LYS A 51 7.93 17.11 0.12
C LYS A 51 9.21 16.51 -0.45
N PRO A 52 10.24 16.29 0.38
CA PRO A 52 11.40 15.54 -0.07
C PRO A 52 10.97 14.12 -0.49
N ILE A 53 11.56 13.64 -1.57
CA ILE A 53 11.30 12.26 -2.01
C ILE A 53 12.09 11.33 -1.10
N VAL A 54 11.37 10.41 -0.45
CA VAL A 54 11.95 9.40 0.42
C VAL A 54 11.96 8.09 -0.35
N ARG A 55 13.14 7.50 -0.53
CA ARG A 55 13.26 6.24 -1.26
C ARG A 55 13.82 5.16 -0.35
N TYR A 56 13.06 4.07 -0.26
CA TYR A 56 13.46 2.92 0.54
C TYR A 56 14.41 2.04 -0.27
N ARG A 57 15.46 1.59 0.40
CA ARG A 57 16.42 0.64 -0.18
C ARG A 57 16.23 -0.70 0.52
N ASP A 58 16.37 -1.81 -0.22
CA ASP A 58 16.30 -3.16 0.34
C ASP A 58 15.04 -3.32 1.20
N CYS A 59 13.89 -3.27 0.56
CA CYS A 59 12.60 -3.24 1.22
C CYS A 59 11.70 -4.39 0.78
N VAL A 60 10.59 -4.55 1.51
CA VAL A 60 9.50 -5.45 1.16
C VAL A 60 8.27 -4.59 0.86
N LEU A 61 7.69 -4.79 -0.31
CA LEU A 61 6.44 -4.17 -0.71
C LEU A 61 5.32 -5.14 -0.37
N ILE A 62 4.45 -4.72 0.53
CA ILE A 62 3.42 -5.59 1.11
C ILE A 62 2.05 -5.12 0.64
N TYR A 63 1.28 -6.05 0.10
CA TYR A 63 -0.14 -5.83 -0.21
C TYR A 63 -0.97 -6.64 0.77
N ARG A 64 -1.75 -5.93 1.58
CA ARG A 64 -2.66 -6.55 2.53
C ARG A 64 -4.08 -6.28 2.06
N HIS A 65 -4.74 -7.34 1.55
CA HIS A 65 -6.10 -7.24 1.06
C HIS A 65 -7.05 -7.56 2.20
N VAL A 66 -7.79 -6.54 2.66
CA VAL A 66 -8.74 -6.69 3.74
C VAL A 66 -10.13 -6.84 3.13
N TYR A 67 -10.75 -7.98 3.40
CA TYR A 67 -12.09 -8.29 2.91
C TYR A 67 -13.09 -8.09 4.03
N ASN A 68 -14.24 -7.53 3.67
CA ASN A 68 -15.36 -7.45 4.60
C ASN A 68 -15.70 -8.88 5.05
N ARG A 69 -15.70 -9.11 6.37
CA ARG A 69 -15.92 -10.44 6.95
C ARG A 69 -17.30 -11.02 6.63
N ASP A 70 -18.26 -10.16 6.28
CA ASP A 70 -19.60 -10.58 5.91
C ASP A 70 -19.70 -11.05 4.46
N PHE A 71 -18.64 -10.85 3.67
CA PHE A 71 -18.62 -11.33 2.29
C PHE A 71 -18.35 -12.82 2.25
N LYS A 72 -19.00 -13.48 1.30
CA LYS A 72 -18.78 -14.89 1.05
C LYS A 72 -17.37 -15.09 0.50
N GLU A 73 -16.73 -16.18 0.92
CA GLU A 73 -15.37 -16.51 0.52
C GLU A 73 -15.17 -16.50 -1.01
N ARG A 74 -16.17 -16.93 -1.78
CA ARG A 74 -16.13 -16.94 -3.24
C ARG A 74 -15.98 -15.55 -3.87
N GLN A 75 -16.17 -14.46 -3.11
CA GLN A 75 -16.03 -13.09 -3.59
C GLN A 75 -14.62 -12.57 -3.44
N ARG A 76 -13.75 -13.33 -2.76
CA ARG A 76 -12.34 -12.97 -2.62
C ARG A 76 -11.63 -13.16 -3.96
N ARG A 77 -10.66 -12.30 -4.21
CA ARG A 77 -9.89 -12.30 -5.46
C ARG A 77 -8.55 -12.98 -5.24
N ASP A 78 -8.11 -13.74 -6.25
CA ASP A 78 -6.74 -14.25 -6.24
C ASP A 78 -5.76 -13.11 -6.42
N HIS A 79 -4.62 -13.19 -5.73
CA HIS A 79 -3.61 -12.12 -5.78
C HIS A 79 -3.09 -11.88 -7.20
N ASP A 80 -2.98 -12.92 -8.01
CA ASP A 80 -2.50 -12.80 -9.39
C ASP A 80 -3.55 -12.21 -10.35
N ASN A 81 -4.81 -12.11 -9.90
CA ASN A 81 -5.90 -11.54 -10.69
C ASN A 81 -6.30 -10.13 -10.22
N ILE A 82 -5.41 -9.45 -9.52
CA ILE A 82 -5.60 -8.08 -9.05
C ILE A 82 -4.55 -7.19 -9.71
N GLU A 83 -4.90 -5.92 -9.96
CA GLU A 83 -4.00 -4.99 -10.63
C GLU A 83 -2.90 -4.49 -9.71
N ILE A 84 -1.96 -5.37 -9.39
CA ILE A 84 -0.83 -5.07 -8.51
C ILE A 84 0.32 -4.40 -9.28
N ASN A 85 0.59 -4.85 -10.51
CA ASN A 85 1.73 -4.35 -11.29
C ASN A 85 1.68 -2.85 -11.51
N LEU A 86 0.53 -2.33 -11.96
CA LEU A 86 0.38 -0.88 -12.18
C LEU A 86 0.40 -0.11 -10.87
N THR A 87 -0.14 -0.69 -9.80
CA THR A 87 -0.09 -0.07 -8.48
C THR A 87 1.35 0.01 -7.98
N THR A 88 2.13 -1.05 -8.17
CA THR A 88 3.56 -1.07 -7.82
C THR A 88 4.33 -0.02 -8.61
N ASP A 89 4.07 0.10 -9.92
CA ASP A 89 4.72 1.10 -10.76
C ASP A 89 4.41 2.52 -10.25
N ALA A 90 3.18 2.78 -9.86
CA ALA A 90 2.79 4.09 -9.32
C ALA A 90 3.54 4.42 -8.03
N VAL A 91 3.59 3.47 -7.10
CA VAL A 91 4.28 3.65 -5.82
C VAL A 91 5.78 3.79 -6.03
N ALA A 92 6.34 3.01 -6.95
CA ALA A 92 7.78 3.01 -7.23
C ALA A 92 8.29 4.37 -7.71
N MET A 93 7.45 5.16 -8.38
CA MET A 93 7.84 6.49 -8.85
C MET A 93 8.27 7.42 -7.72
N TYR A 94 7.78 7.19 -6.50
CA TYR A 94 7.97 8.13 -5.39
C TYR A 94 8.82 7.57 -4.27
N VAL A 95 8.71 6.28 -3.97
CA VAL A 95 9.28 5.76 -2.74
C VAL A 95 10.26 4.60 -2.93
N LEU A 96 10.36 4.05 -4.13
CA LEU A 96 11.31 2.98 -4.42
C LEU A 96 12.43 3.49 -5.31
N PRO A 97 13.68 3.06 -5.08
CA PRO A 97 14.75 3.40 -6.01
C PRO A 97 14.57 2.68 -7.35
N ASP A 98 13.95 1.49 -7.31
CA ASP A 98 13.72 0.63 -8.45
C ASP A 98 12.69 -0.42 -8.01
N ASP A 99 11.89 -0.94 -8.92
CA ASP A 99 10.92 -2.01 -8.65
C ASP A 99 11.53 -3.41 -8.85
N SER A 100 12.83 -3.48 -9.13
CA SER A 100 13.49 -4.76 -9.38
C SER A 100 13.52 -5.63 -8.13
N PRO A 101 13.51 -6.97 -8.28
CA PRO A 101 13.59 -7.89 -7.15
C PRO A 101 14.86 -7.74 -6.30
N ARG A 102 15.87 -7.06 -6.80
CA ARG A 102 17.12 -6.83 -6.08
C ARG A 102 16.97 -5.82 -4.94
N VAL A 103 16.02 -4.90 -5.07
CA VAL A 103 15.81 -3.82 -4.08
C VAL A 103 14.45 -3.88 -3.43
N CYS A 104 13.54 -4.70 -3.96
CA CYS A 104 12.17 -4.78 -3.45
C CYS A 104 11.63 -6.20 -3.59
N GLU A 105 11.39 -6.86 -2.46
CA GLU A 105 10.68 -8.12 -2.44
C GLU A 105 9.19 -7.84 -2.26
N HIS A 106 8.33 -8.74 -2.74
CA HIS A 106 6.89 -8.58 -2.66
C HIS A 106 6.29 -9.61 -1.72
N PHE A 107 5.30 -9.18 -0.96
CA PHE A 107 4.55 -10.05 -0.05
C PHE A 107 3.07 -9.73 -0.15
N TYR A 108 2.23 -10.75 -0.30
CA TYR A 108 0.79 -10.60 -0.41
C TYR A 108 0.11 -11.36 0.71
N CYS A 109 -0.85 -10.69 1.38
CA CYS A 109 -1.61 -11.34 2.43
C CYS A 109 -3.07 -10.86 2.42
N THR A 110 -3.91 -11.57 3.13
CA THR A 110 -5.32 -11.24 3.28
C THR A 110 -5.69 -11.17 4.74
N ALA A 111 -6.68 -10.36 5.04
CA ALA A 111 -7.24 -10.24 6.37
C ALA A 111 -8.75 -10.01 6.28
N ALA A 112 -9.45 -10.17 7.38
CA ALA A 112 -10.87 -9.86 7.48
C ALA A 112 -11.04 -8.59 8.29
N GLY A 113 -11.97 -7.72 7.88
CA GLY A 113 -12.25 -6.48 8.57
C GLY A 113 -13.70 -6.07 8.42
N ASN A 114 -14.01 -4.82 8.79
CA ASN A 114 -15.37 -4.30 8.72
C ASN A 114 -15.79 -3.87 7.31
N GLU A 115 -14.81 -3.59 6.47
CA GLU A 115 -15.06 -3.12 5.10
C GLU A 115 -13.90 -3.53 4.20
N ASP A 116 -14.16 -3.55 2.90
CA ASP A 116 -13.12 -3.84 1.91
C ASP A 116 -12.12 -2.70 1.87
N ARG A 117 -10.83 -3.04 1.88
CA ARG A 117 -9.76 -2.07 1.62
C ARG A 117 -8.48 -2.78 1.19
N THR A 118 -7.61 -2.02 0.58
CA THR A 118 -6.26 -2.49 0.23
C THR A 118 -5.26 -1.63 0.96
N GLU A 119 -4.36 -2.26 1.69
CA GLU A 119 -3.25 -1.58 2.35
C GLU A 119 -1.96 -1.94 1.64
N VAL A 120 -1.16 -0.94 1.32
CA VAL A 120 0.15 -1.12 0.69
C VAL A 120 1.18 -0.58 1.67
N TYR A 121 2.14 -1.43 2.06
CA TYR A 121 3.21 -1.02 2.97
C TYR A 121 4.55 -1.15 2.26
N ILE A 122 5.45 -0.21 2.54
CA ILE A 122 6.85 -0.36 2.17
C ILE A 122 7.64 -0.41 3.45
N VAL A 123 8.25 -1.56 3.70
CA VAL A 123 8.92 -1.86 4.97
C VAL A 123 10.37 -2.23 4.68
N PRO A 124 11.34 -1.61 5.36
CA PRO A 124 12.71 -2.07 5.25
C PRO A 124 12.79 -3.57 5.52
N LYS A 125 13.62 -4.28 4.76
CA LYS A 125 13.71 -5.73 4.87
C LYS A 125 14.03 -6.17 6.30
N SER A 126 14.85 -5.41 7.01
CA SER A 126 15.21 -5.67 8.40
C SER A 126 14.01 -5.56 9.36
N ASP A 127 12.94 -4.85 8.97
CA ASP A 127 11.75 -4.67 9.78
C ASP A 127 10.60 -5.62 9.41
N PHE A 128 10.78 -6.43 8.39
CA PHE A 128 9.69 -7.27 7.88
C PHE A 128 9.16 -8.23 8.94
N GLN A 129 10.02 -8.85 9.73
CA GLN A 129 9.58 -9.74 10.81
C GLN A 129 8.76 -8.97 11.85
N THR A 130 9.16 -7.76 12.17
CA THR A 130 8.40 -6.90 13.09
C THR A 130 7.01 -6.62 12.52
N TRP A 131 6.93 -6.30 11.21
CA TRP A 131 5.64 -6.07 10.56
C TRP A 131 4.76 -7.33 10.64
N GLN A 132 5.31 -8.51 10.37
CA GLN A 132 4.56 -9.76 10.43
C GLN A 132 4.04 -10.05 11.85
N ASN A 133 4.81 -9.71 12.88
CA ASN A 133 4.40 -9.90 14.26
C ASN A 133 3.28 -8.93 14.68
N LEU A 134 3.27 -7.72 14.13
CA LEU A 134 2.28 -6.70 14.44
C LEU A 134 1.00 -6.85 13.62
N GLU A 135 1.10 -7.40 12.42
CA GLU A 135 0.01 -7.44 11.44
C GLU A 135 -1.31 -7.98 12.02
N PRO A 136 -1.36 -9.07 12.79
CA PRO A 136 -2.61 -9.56 13.36
C PRO A 136 -3.32 -8.59 14.31
N SER A 137 -2.58 -7.62 14.85
CA SER A 137 -3.13 -6.63 15.78
C SER A 137 -3.46 -5.30 15.09
N PHE A 138 -3.30 -5.20 13.78
CA PHE A 138 -3.60 -3.95 13.09
C PHE A 138 -5.09 -3.62 13.20
N PRO A 139 -5.41 -2.35 13.48
CA PRO A 139 -6.80 -1.93 13.64
C PRO A 139 -7.65 -2.22 12.42
N GLU A 140 -8.92 -2.55 12.63
CA GLU A 140 -9.86 -2.84 11.55
C GLU A 140 -10.05 -1.67 10.59
N LYS A 141 -9.88 -0.44 11.07
CA LYS A 141 -10.03 0.78 10.27
C LYS A 141 -8.71 1.25 9.66
N GLY A 142 -7.68 0.40 9.71
CA GLY A 142 -6.35 0.77 9.25
C GLY A 142 -5.52 1.41 10.36
N VAL A 143 -4.25 1.65 10.06
CA VAL A 143 -3.30 2.22 11.02
C VAL A 143 -3.29 3.74 10.92
N LEU A 144 -2.88 4.40 12.00
CA LEU A 144 -2.69 5.85 12.01
C LEU A 144 -1.50 6.22 11.13
N LEU A 145 -1.70 7.19 10.24
CA LEU A 145 -0.67 7.63 9.30
C LEU A 145 -0.21 9.05 9.63
N LEU A 146 1.09 9.26 9.58
CA LEU A 146 1.74 10.55 9.76
C LEU A 146 2.09 11.12 8.39
N GLU A 147 2.02 12.44 8.24
CA GLU A 147 2.35 13.10 6.98
C GLU A 147 3.84 13.03 6.63
N ASN A 148 4.69 12.97 7.65
CA ASN A 148 6.13 12.93 7.48
C ASN A 148 6.70 11.71 8.21
N PRO A 149 7.79 11.12 7.70
CA PRO A 149 8.43 10.01 8.41
C PRO A 149 9.02 10.49 9.74
N PRO A 150 9.03 9.64 10.78
CA PRO A 150 9.73 9.96 12.02
C PRO A 150 11.22 10.24 11.77
N GLU A 151 11.80 11.17 12.51
CA GLU A 151 13.21 11.57 12.36
C GLU A 151 14.17 10.39 12.48
N SER A 152 13.85 9.44 13.33
CA SER A 152 14.68 8.25 13.56
C SER A 152 14.92 7.44 12.29
N ILE A 153 14.07 7.59 11.27
CA ILE A 153 14.15 6.84 10.03
C ILE A 153 14.83 7.61 8.91
N LEU A 154 14.75 8.96 8.94
CA LEU A 154 15.33 9.79 7.89
C LEU A 154 16.84 9.55 7.72
N GLY A 155 17.55 9.18 8.78
CA GLY A 155 18.95 8.87 8.71
C GLY A 155 19.30 7.49 8.16
N GLN A 156 18.30 6.63 7.92
CA GLN A 156 18.49 5.27 7.44
C GLN A 156 18.11 5.09 5.96
N MET A 157 17.58 6.12 5.37
CA MET A 157 17.09 6.08 3.99
C MET A 157 18.03 6.73 3.00
#